data_e93b55e455b437ccf9cfa790fe95a4e0
#
_entry.id   e93b55e455b437ccf9cfa790fe95a4e0
#
_cell.length_a   1.000
_cell.length_b   1.000
_cell.length_c   1.000
_cell.angle_alpha   90.00
_cell.angle_beta   90.00
_cell.angle_gamma   90.00
#
_symmetry.space_group_name_H-M   'P 1'
#
loop_
_entity.id
_entity.type
_entity.pdbx_description
1 polymer ?
#
loop_
_entity_poly.entity_id
_entity_poly.type
_entity_poly.pdbx_seq_one_letter_code
_entity_poly.pdbx_strand_id
1 'polypeptide(L)'
;MDKIKILFVCSQNKWRSLTAQKICEKVSGYSVRSAGTEKGARIRVTEGLVGWADWIFVMEKKHSDRLRSKFSASLEGKQLICLQIPDNYQYMEPELVELLQAKLGAYMEMPVNEINFMQRVLEPEVMDSLEEAIEYDSMDFTEVNAAFARSAAVLGPVFGNVLDAGTGTARIPIALCQLRPEWKLTCIDLSANMLKVGAQNVERADVRSQISLELIDAKVMPYPDSYFDMVISNSIIHHLPDPVTFLQEVRRVLKPNGAIFLRDLLRPETREIRDDLVEMYTGDCNAHQQQLFSDSLQAAFTLDEVETMVETAGLERLRIYESSDRHWTAERVWCETL
;
A
#
# COMPACT_ATOMS: atom_id res chain seq x y z
N MET A 1 -24.02 13.51 26.18
CA MET A 1 -24.90 13.94 25.07
C MET A 1 -24.87 12.87 23.98
N ASP A 2 -26.01 12.53 23.41
CA ASP A 2 -26.03 11.58 22.31
C ASP A 2 -25.37 12.22 21.08
N LYS A 3 -24.51 11.43 20.37
CA LYS A 3 -23.83 11.91 19.16
C LYS A 3 -24.82 12.02 18.01
N ILE A 4 -24.75 13.10 17.23
CA ILE A 4 -25.49 13.22 15.97
C ILE A 4 -24.98 12.17 14.99
N LYS A 5 -25.87 11.41 14.39
CA LYS A 5 -25.55 10.31 13.46
C LYS A 5 -25.61 10.80 12.02
N ILE A 6 -24.48 10.69 11.33
CA ILE A 6 -24.31 11.19 9.95
C ILE A 6 -24.04 10.02 8.99
N LEU A 7 -24.76 9.99 7.86
CA LEU A 7 -24.55 9.06 6.77
C LEU A 7 -24.11 9.82 5.51
N PHE A 8 -22.91 9.51 5.01
CA PHE A 8 -22.42 10.01 3.72
C PHE A 8 -22.72 9.03 2.60
N VAL A 9 -23.25 9.52 1.46
CA VAL A 9 -23.70 8.65 0.36
C VAL A 9 -23.18 9.14 -1.00
N CYS A 10 -22.52 8.22 -1.74
CA CYS A 10 -22.13 8.42 -3.14
C CYS A 10 -22.62 7.24 -4.02
N SER A 11 -22.07 7.03 -5.22
CA SER A 11 -22.41 5.90 -6.08
C SER A 11 -21.86 4.58 -5.53
N GLN A 12 -20.54 4.46 -5.39
CA GLN A 12 -19.83 3.19 -5.12
C GLN A 12 -19.36 3.02 -3.68
N ASN A 13 -19.36 4.08 -2.88
CA ASN A 13 -18.74 4.09 -1.54
C ASN A 13 -17.24 3.70 -1.56
N LYS A 14 -16.52 4.09 -2.61
CA LYS A 14 -15.08 3.88 -2.72
C LYS A 14 -14.30 5.15 -2.37
N TRP A 15 -14.75 6.31 -2.86
CA TRP A 15 -14.00 7.55 -2.82
C TRP A 15 -14.72 8.64 -1.98
N ARG A 16 -15.58 9.45 -2.58
CA ARG A 16 -16.18 10.65 -1.99
C ARG A 16 -16.86 10.45 -0.63
N SER A 17 -17.78 9.50 -0.51
CA SER A 17 -18.48 9.25 0.76
C SER A 17 -17.58 8.59 1.80
N LEU A 18 -16.59 7.80 1.37
CA LEU A 18 -15.62 7.19 2.26
C LEU A 18 -14.65 8.26 2.79
N THR A 19 -14.15 9.16 1.92
CA THR A 19 -13.34 10.32 2.34
C THR A 19 -14.11 11.19 3.34
N ALA A 20 -15.39 11.51 3.06
CA ALA A 20 -16.21 12.28 3.99
C ALA A 20 -16.39 11.59 5.36
N GLN A 21 -16.56 10.27 5.37
CA GLN A 21 -16.56 9.50 6.63
C GLN A 21 -15.22 9.65 7.34
N LYS A 22 -14.11 9.42 6.65
CA LYS A 22 -12.76 9.41 7.23
C LYS A 22 -12.41 10.75 7.88
N ILE A 23 -12.62 11.87 7.20
CA ILE A 23 -12.34 13.22 7.76
C ILE A 23 -13.23 13.60 8.94
N CYS A 24 -14.42 12.99 9.05
CA CYS A 24 -15.37 13.28 10.12
C CYS A 24 -15.31 12.28 11.30
N GLU A 25 -14.60 11.16 11.19
CA GLU A 25 -14.56 10.11 12.22
C GLU A 25 -14.05 10.62 13.59
N LYS A 26 -13.10 11.55 13.56
CA LYS A 26 -12.48 12.13 14.76
C LYS A 26 -13.18 13.41 15.27
N VAL A 27 -14.22 13.89 14.58
CA VAL A 27 -14.96 15.08 15.00
C VAL A 27 -15.84 14.76 16.20
N SER A 28 -15.59 15.44 17.32
CA SER A 28 -16.36 15.20 18.54
C SER A 28 -17.83 15.59 18.36
N GLY A 29 -18.74 14.84 18.99
CA GLY A 29 -20.18 15.09 18.89
C GLY A 29 -20.89 14.39 17.75
N TYR A 30 -20.16 13.72 16.83
CA TYR A 30 -20.74 13.02 15.69
C TYR A 30 -20.40 11.52 15.71
N SER A 31 -21.29 10.74 15.09
CA SER A 31 -21.06 9.33 14.74
C SER A 31 -21.31 9.19 13.25
N VAL A 32 -20.30 8.75 12.49
CA VAL A 32 -20.33 8.82 11.02
C VAL A 32 -20.29 7.44 10.38
N ARG A 33 -20.98 7.28 9.25
CA ARG A 33 -20.95 6.11 8.39
C ARG A 33 -21.00 6.54 6.93
N SER A 34 -20.61 5.64 6.02
CA SER A 34 -20.76 5.88 4.58
C SER A 34 -21.35 4.69 3.85
N ALA A 35 -22.02 4.96 2.70
CA ALA A 35 -22.61 3.94 1.86
C ALA A 35 -22.68 4.40 0.40
N GLY A 36 -22.96 3.45 -0.52
CA GLY A 36 -23.18 3.71 -1.93
C GLY A 36 -24.58 3.28 -2.42
N THR A 37 -25.07 3.96 -3.45
CA THR A 37 -26.39 3.69 -4.03
C THR A 37 -26.36 2.61 -5.10
N GLU A 38 -25.21 2.27 -5.66
CA GLU A 38 -25.06 1.31 -6.77
C GLU A 38 -25.03 -0.14 -6.28
N LYS A 39 -25.32 -1.07 -7.22
CA LYS A 39 -25.39 -2.50 -6.91
C LYS A 39 -24.04 -3.10 -6.50
N GLY A 40 -22.92 -2.53 -6.98
CA GLY A 40 -21.54 -2.95 -6.69
C GLY A 40 -20.82 -2.09 -5.63
N ALA A 41 -21.56 -1.28 -4.85
CA ALA A 41 -20.96 -0.44 -3.84
C ALA A 41 -20.28 -1.26 -2.72
N ARG A 42 -19.14 -0.80 -2.21
CA ARG A 42 -18.38 -1.40 -1.10
C ARG A 42 -19.29 -1.67 0.12
N ILE A 43 -20.03 -0.67 0.55
CA ILE A 43 -21.12 -0.80 1.51
C ILE A 43 -22.38 -0.26 0.83
N ARG A 44 -23.37 -1.12 0.58
CA ARG A 44 -24.60 -0.68 -0.05
C ARG A 44 -25.51 -0.01 0.97
N VAL A 45 -26.14 1.10 0.55
CA VAL A 45 -27.12 1.78 1.39
C VAL A 45 -28.34 0.87 1.63
N THR A 46 -28.75 0.77 2.88
CA THR A 46 -29.88 -0.02 3.36
C THR A 46 -30.87 0.87 4.13
N GLU A 47 -32.09 0.38 4.29
CA GLU A 47 -33.10 1.05 5.12
C GLU A 47 -32.60 1.25 6.57
N GLY A 48 -31.89 0.26 7.13
CA GLY A 48 -31.30 0.36 8.46
C GLY A 48 -30.26 1.47 8.59
N LEU A 49 -29.43 1.70 7.55
CA LEU A 49 -28.46 2.81 7.54
C LEU A 49 -29.17 4.16 7.43
N VAL A 50 -30.18 4.26 6.56
CA VAL A 50 -31.00 5.48 6.44
C VAL A 50 -31.75 5.76 7.73
N GLY A 51 -32.37 4.74 8.34
CA GLY A 51 -33.08 4.85 9.62
C GLY A 51 -32.17 5.25 10.79
N TRP A 52 -30.91 4.79 10.78
CA TRP A 52 -29.92 5.09 11.81
C TRP A 52 -29.48 6.57 11.81
N ALA A 53 -29.37 7.22 10.64
CA ALA A 53 -28.83 8.55 10.50
C ALA A 53 -29.83 9.63 10.91
N ASP A 54 -29.36 10.69 11.54
CA ASP A 54 -30.09 11.93 11.77
C ASP A 54 -29.92 12.87 10.57
N TRP A 55 -28.69 12.97 10.06
CA TRP A 55 -28.33 13.73 8.86
C TRP A 55 -27.80 12.81 7.77
N ILE A 56 -28.19 13.07 6.53
CA ILE A 56 -27.74 12.31 5.36
C ILE A 56 -27.15 13.29 4.34
N PHE A 57 -25.85 13.21 4.12
CA PHE A 57 -25.16 13.97 3.08
C PHE A 57 -24.98 13.10 1.83
N VAL A 58 -25.46 13.58 0.69
CA VAL A 58 -25.26 12.93 -0.61
C VAL A 58 -24.36 13.77 -1.49
N MET A 59 -23.48 13.12 -2.26
CA MET A 59 -22.51 13.81 -3.10
C MET A 59 -23.14 14.51 -4.30
N GLU A 60 -24.19 13.93 -4.89
CA GLU A 60 -24.87 14.47 -6.06
C GLU A 60 -26.40 14.28 -5.96
N LYS A 61 -27.14 15.09 -6.73
CA LYS A 61 -28.62 15.04 -6.78
C LYS A 61 -29.15 13.64 -7.11
N LYS A 62 -28.51 12.92 -8.03
CA LYS A 62 -28.91 11.55 -8.39
C LYS A 62 -28.97 10.59 -7.19
N HIS A 63 -28.11 10.78 -6.18
CA HIS A 63 -28.11 9.98 -4.95
C HIS A 63 -29.31 10.35 -4.07
N SER A 64 -29.64 11.65 -3.96
CA SER A 64 -30.82 12.12 -3.25
C SER A 64 -32.12 11.54 -3.86
N ASP A 65 -32.26 11.60 -5.18
CA ASP A 65 -33.43 11.09 -5.90
C ASP A 65 -33.58 9.58 -5.68
N ARG A 66 -32.49 8.82 -5.72
CA ARG A 66 -32.50 7.37 -5.43
C ARG A 66 -32.90 7.05 -3.99
N LEU A 67 -32.40 7.81 -3.02
CA LEU A 67 -32.81 7.61 -1.61
C LEU A 67 -34.29 7.91 -1.40
N ARG A 68 -34.79 9.00 -1.95
CA ARG A 68 -36.20 9.37 -1.88
C ARG A 68 -37.10 8.32 -2.55
N SER A 69 -36.70 7.80 -3.68
CA SER A 69 -37.46 6.76 -4.40
C SER A 69 -37.54 5.43 -3.64
N LYS A 70 -36.45 5.06 -2.90
CA LYS A 70 -36.33 3.74 -2.25
C LYS A 70 -36.70 3.73 -0.78
N PHE A 71 -36.48 4.82 -0.05
CA PHE A 71 -36.50 4.88 1.40
C PHE A 71 -37.32 6.08 1.91
N SER A 72 -38.36 6.48 1.17
CA SER A 72 -39.17 7.67 1.48
C SER A 72 -39.67 7.70 2.93
N ALA A 73 -40.19 6.60 3.44
CA ALA A 73 -40.68 6.49 4.82
C ALA A 73 -39.57 6.66 5.87
N SER A 74 -38.38 6.08 5.59
CA SER A 74 -37.23 6.16 6.51
C SER A 74 -36.51 7.52 6.48
N LEU A 75 -36.83 8.38 5.52
CA LEU A 75 -36.32 9.74 5.39
C LEU A 75 -37.20 10.78 6.10
N GLU A 76 -38.38 10.41 6.56
CA GLU A 76 -39.28 11.34 7.24
C GLU A 76 -38.63 11.89 8.51
N GLY A 77 -38.66 13.22 8.67
CA GLY A 77 -38.04 13.93 9.79
C GLY A 77 -36.50 14.03 9.74
N LYS A 78 -35.83 13.56 8.67
CA LYS A 78 -34.36 13.59 8.54
C LYS A 78 -33.89 14.71 7.62
N GLN A 79 -32.68 15.22 7.86
CA GLN A 79 -32.04 16.18 6.99
C GLN A 79 -31.33 15.44 5.85
N LEU A 80 -31.77 15.65 4.62
CA LEU A 80 -31.15 15.13 3.39
C LEU A 80 -30.52 16.27 2.60
N ILE A 81 -29.20 16.36 2.62
CA ILE A 81 -28.40 17.48 2.10
C ILE A 81 -27.55 16.99 0.93
N CYS A 82 -27.58 17.74 -0.19
CA CYS A 82 -26.77 17.46 -1.36
C CYS A 82 -25.54 18.39 -1.40
N LEU A 83 -24.33 17.84 -1.32
CA LEU A 83 -23.09 18.58 -1.30
C LEU A 83 -22.63 19.06 -2.68
N GLN A 84 -23.22 18.52 -3.77
CA GLN A 84 -22.87 18.87 -5.17
C GLN A 84 -21.37 18.66 -5.46
N ILE A 85 -20.83 17.50 -5.09
CA ILE A 85 -19.45 17.09 -5.33
C ILE A 85 -19.42 16.15 -6.54
N PRO A 86 -18.76 16.52 -7.66
CA PRO A 86 -18.71 15.72 -8.88
C PRO A 86 -17.90 14.43 -8.72
N ASP A 87 -18.06 13.47 -9.67
CA ASP A 87 -17.45 12.15 -9.61
C ASP A 87 -16.12 12.09 -10.38
N ASN A 88 -15.20 12.97 -10.02
CA ASN A 88 -13.88 13.12 -10.64
C ASN A 88 -12.73 13.15 -9.63
N TYR A 89 -12.97 12.66 -8.42
CA TYR A 89 -12.00 12.61 -7.33
C TYR A 89 -11.73 11.18 -6.91
N GLN A 90 -10.51 10.91 -6.46
CA GLN A 90 -10.12 9.66 -5.82
C GLN A 90 -10.28 9.72 -4.29
N TYR A 91 -10.06 8.58 -3.63
CA TYR A 91 -10.10 8.50 -2.17
C TYR A 91 -9.01 9.37 -1.55
N MET A 92 -9.40 10.19 -0.58
CA MET A 92 -8.53 11.10 0.18
C MET A 92 -7.72 12.09 -0.67
N GLU A 93 -8.10 12.30 -1.94
CA GLU A 93 -7.50 13.33 -2.78
C GLU A 93 -7.59 14.70 -2.10
N PRO A 94 -6.47 15.47 -1.99
CA PRO A 94 -6.43 16.72 -1.22
C PRO A 94 -7.52 17.71 -1.59
N GLU A 95 -7.77 17.87 -2.90
CA GLU A 95 -8.82 18.76 -3.42
C GLU A 95 -10.22 18.32 -3.00
N LEU A 96 -10.46 17.00 -2.93
CA LEU A 96 -11.73 16.45 -2.41
C LEU A 96 -11.88 16.73 -0.92
N VAL A 97 -10.80 16.57 -0.15
CA VAL A 97 -10.81 16.83 1.31
C VAL A 97 -11.11 18.30 1.58
N GLU A 98 -10.43 19.22 0.92
CA GLU A 98 -10.67 20.67 1.03
C GLU A 98 -12.11 21.03 0.66
N LEU A 99 -12.61 20.49 -0.45
CA LEU A 99 -13.97 20.73 -0.90
C LEU A 99 -15.01 20.19 0.10
N LEU A 100 -14.78 18.99 0.65
CA LEU A 100 -15.63 18.41 1.69
C LEU A 100 -15.62 19.23 2.97
N GLN A 101 -14.45 19.66 3.44
CA GLN A 101 -14.33 20.52 4.63
C GLN A 101 -15.06 21.85 4.45
N ALA A 102 -14.88 22.51 3.30
CA ALA A 102 -15.58 23.74 2.97
C ALA A 102 -17.12 23.56 2.93
N LYS A 103 -17.59 22.46 2.32
CA LYS A 103 -19.03 22.17 2.21
C LYS A 103 -19.67 21.75 3.54
N LEU A 104 -18.96 20.94 4.32
CA LEU A 104 -19.45 20.44 5.61
C LEU A 104 -19.37 21.50 6.72
N GLY A 105 -18.41 22.43 6.63
CA GLY A 105 -18.27 23.55 7.56
C GLY A 105 -19.51 24.47 7.67
N ALA A 106 -20.40 24.43 6.66
CA ALA A 106 -21.69 25.10 6.72
C ALA A 106 -22.73 24.42 7.66
N TYR A 107 -22.49 23.15 8.05
CA TYR A 107 -23.44 22.32 8.81
C TYR A 107 -22.89 21.85 10.15
N MET A 108 -21.58 21.71 10.26
CA MET A 108 -20.92 21.18 11.44
C MET A 108 -19.60 21.91 11.70
N GLU A 109 -19.21 22.01 12.97
CA GLU A 109 -17.88 22.51 13.29
C GLU A 109 -16.84 21.50 12.80
N MET A 110 -16.36 21.74 11.56
CA MET A 110 -15.20 21.01 11.08
C MET A 110 -13.99 21.53 11.84
N PRO A 111 -13.13 20.64 12.37
CA PRO A 111 -11.87 21.10 12.90
C PRO A 111 -11.15 21.86 11.79
N VAL A 112 -10.75 23.09 12.07
CA VAL A 112 -9.79 23.87 11.26
C VAL A 112 -8.39 23.26 11.48
N ASN A 113 -8.35 21.98 11.80
CA ASN A 113 -7.13 21.24 11.72
C ASN A 113 -6.99 20.84 10.25
N GLU A 114 -6.01 21.41 9.60
CA GLU A 114 -5.29 20.71 8.57
C GLU A 114 -5.17 19.25 9.05
N ILE A 115 -6.03 18.34 8.55
CA ILE A 115 -5.65 16.95 8.51
C ILE A 115 -4.52 16.99 7.50
N ASN A 116 -3.32 17.19 8.01
CA ASN A 116 -2.09 17.23 7.23
C ASN A 116 -1.83 15.78 6.82
N PHE A 117 -2.63 15.29 5.83
CA PHE A 117 -2.29 14.03 5.19
C PHE A 117 -0.86 14.14 4.74
N MET A 118 -0.09 13.18 5.16
CA MET A 118 1.32 13.17 4.82
C MET A 118 1.49 13.01 3.31
N GLN A 119 1.90 14.09 2.66
CA GLN A 119 2.22 14.06 1.24
C GLN A 119 3.42 13.17 1.01
N ARG A 120 3.38 12.39 -0.07
CA ARG A 120 4.53 11.59 -0.48
C ARG A 120 5.67 12.53 -0.87
N VAL A 121 6.84 12.30 -0.30
CA VAL A 121 8.09 12.96 -0.70
C VAL A 121 9.07 11.87 -1.08
N LEU A 122 9.51 11.90 -2.33
CA LEU A 122 10.44 10.91 -2.85
C LEU A 122 11.80 11.06 -2.19
N GLU A 123 12.39 9.96 -1.79
CA GLU A 123 13.77 9.88 -1.33
C GLU A 123 14.72 9.42 -2.45
N PRO A 124 16.04 9.52 -2.29
CA PRO A 124 16.99 9.02 -3.26
C PRO A 124 16.80 7.54 -3.58
N GLU A 125 16.82 7.19 -4.88
CA GLU A 125 16.54 5.82 -5.36
C GLU A 125 17.63 4.82 -4.96
N VAL A 126 18.86 5.26 -4.68
CA VAL A 126 20.02 4.38 -4.49
C VAL A 126 20.86 4.82 -3.29
N MET A 127 21.24 3.86 -2.46
CA MET A 127 22.34 4.01 -1.50
C MET A 127 23.67 3.85 -2.25
N ASP A 128 24.36 4.93 -2.49
CA ASP A 128 25.50 4.99 -3.43
C ASP A 128 26.87 4.73 -2.78
N SER A 129 26.97 4.75 -1.45
CA SER A 129 28.24 4.54 -0.76
C SER A 129 28.40 3.12 -0.22
N LEU A 130 29.65 2.66 -0.11
CA LEU A 130 29.95 1.38 0.52
C LEU A 130 29.70 1.42 2.03
N GLU A 131 29.92 2.58 2.63
CA GLU A 131 29.70 2.83 4.04
C GLU A 131 28.23 2.66 4.40
N GLU A 132 27.31 3.22 3.62
CA GLU A 132 25.87 3.05 3.80
C GLU A 132 25.44 1.58 3.63
N ALA A 133 25.98 0.87 2.63
CA ALA A 133 25.67 -0.54 2.42
C ALA A 133 26.14 -1.42 3.60
N ILE A 134 27.31 -1.11 4.20
CA ILE A 134 27.81 -1.81 5.38
C ILE A 134 26.96 -1.46 6.61
N GLU A 135 26.60 -0.18 6.80
CA GLU A 135 25.75 0.26 7.90
C GLU A 135 24.40 -0.43 7.82
N TYR A 136 23.75 -0.45 6.65
CA TYR A 136 22.51 -1.16 6.40
C TYR A 136 22.61 -2.66 6.73
N ASP A 137 23.69 -3.32 6.27
CA ASP A 137 23.90 -4.76 6.52
C ASP A 137 24.16 -5.07 8.01
N SER A 138 24.62 -4.10 8.79
CA SER A 138 24.85 -4.24 10.22
C SER A 138 23.59 -4.19 11.08
N MET A 139 22.46 -3.68 10.52
CA MET A 139 21.19 -3.62 11.23
C MET A 139 20.61 -5.03 11.42
N ASP A 140 20.00 -5.29 12.57
CA ASP A 140 19.40 -6.58 12.87
C ASP A 140 17.99 -6.71 12.26
N PHE A 141 17.94 -7.10 10.99
CA PHE A 141 16.71 -7.46 10.29
C PHE A 141 16.45 -8.98 10.25
N THR A 142 17.12 -9.77 11.07
CA THR A 142 17.10 -11.24 11.00
C THR A 142 15.69 -11.79 11.06
N GLU A 143 14.89 -11.43 12.05
CA GLU A 143 13.53 -11.93 12.20
C GLU A 143 12.58 -11.40 11.11
N VAL A 144 12.74 -10.15 10.68
CA VAL A 144 11.91 -9.53 9.63
C VAL A 144 12.17 -10.22 8.29
N ASN A 145 13.44 -10.42 7.93
CA ASN A 145 13.86 -11.12 6.72
C ASN A 145 13.43 -12.59 6.73
N ALA A 146 13.56 -13.28 7.87
CA ALA A 146 13.09 -14.65 8.02
C ALA A 146 11.57 -14.76 7.90
N ALA A 147 10.81 -13.80 8.44
CA ALA A 147 9.36 -13.75 8.30
C ALA A 147 8.93 -13.51 6.85
N PHE A 148 9.62 -12.59 6.14
CA PHE A 148 9.41 -12.38 4.70
C PHE A 148 9.69 -13.66 3.92
N ALA A 149 10.85 -14.30 4.13
CA ALA A 149 11.24 -15.51 3.44
C ALA A 149 10.24 -16.66 3.67
N ARG A 150 9.76 -16.86 4.91
CA ARG A 150 8.72 -17.85 5.23
C ARG A 150 7.42 -17.58 4.46
N SER A 151 6.97 -16.32 4.42
CA SER A 151 5.75 -15.93 3.71
C SER A 151 5.89 -16.13 2.19
N ALA A 152 7.01 -15.72 1.60
CA ALA A 152 7.28 -15.91 0.19
C ALA A 152 7.40 -17.40 -0.18
N ALA A 153 8.09 -18.19 0.65
CA ALA A 153 8.35 -19.61 0.37
C ALA A 153 7.08 -20.45 0.19
N VAL A 154 5.98 -20.13 0.88
CA VAL A 154 4.73 -20.89 0.78
C VAL A 154 3.91 -20.58 -0.46
N LEU A 155 4.19 -19.46 -1.12
CA LEU A 155 3.46 -19.01 -2.31
C LEU A 155 4.03 -19.57 -3.62
N GLY A 156 5.33 -19.87 -3.64
CA GLY A 156 6.04 -20.29 -4.84
C GLY A 156 5.93 -21.79 -5.14
N PRO A 157 6.40 -22.22 -6.33
CA PRO A 157 6.43 -23.62 -6.75
C PRO A 157 7.42 -24.44 -5.91
N VAL A 158 7.37 -25.77 -6.03
CA VAL A 158 8.35 -26.67 -5.40
C VAL A 158 9.75 -26.44 -5.97
N PHE A 159 9.86 -26.29 -7.29
CA PHE A 159 11.07 -25.98 -8.05
C PHE A 159 10.85 -24.72 -8.84
N GLY A 160 11.82 -23.83 -8.93
CA GLY A 160 11.60 -22.63 -9.73
C GLY A 160 12.79 -21.68 -9.82
N ASN A 161 12.69 -20.85 -10.87
CA ASN A 161 13.54 -19.68 -11.04
C ASN A 161 12.83 -18.48 -10.40
N VAL A 162 13.42 -17.91 -9.37
CA VAL A 162 12.84 -16.80 -8.60
C VAL A 162 13.67 -15.54 -8.84
N LEU A 163 12.99 -14.44 -9.14
CA LEU A 163 13.59 -13.11 -9.17
C LEU A 163 13.39 -12.43 -7.82
N ASP A 164 14.49 -11.93 -7.26
CA ASP A 164 14.46 -10.98 -6.13
C ASP A 164 14.88 -9.60 -6.63
N ALA A 165 13.94 -8.68 -6.70
CA ALA A 165 14.15 -7.34 -7.23
C ALA A 165 14.37 -6.35 -6.08
N GLY A 166 15.54 -5.67 -6.07
CA GLY A 166 15.99 -4.85 -4.96
C GLY A 166 16.54 -5.72 -3.83
N THR A 167 17.45 -6.63 -4.18
CA THR A 167 17.96 -7.65 -3.23
C THR A 167 18.82 -7.08 -2.09
N GLY A 168 19.34 -5.86 -2.26
CA GLY A 168 20.23 -5.24 -1.30
C GLY A 168 21.44 -6.10 -0.98
N THR A 169 21.66 -6.40 0.28
CA THR A 169 22.77 -7.24 0.76
C THR A 169 22.48 -8.75 0.77
N ALA A 170 21.46 -9.18 0.02
CA ALA A 170 21.06 -10.57 -0.22
C ALA A 170 20.65 -11.39 1.04
N ARG A 171 20.22 -10.74 2.11
CA ARG A 171 19.82 -11.43 3.34
C ARG A 171 18.56 -12.27 3.17
N ILE A 172 17.57 -11.77 2.41
CA ILE A 172 16.31 -12.51 2.12
C ILE A 172 16.58 -13.72 1.22
N PRO A 173 17.27 -13.62 0.07
CA PRO A 173 17.62 -14.77 -0.75
C PRO A 173 18.39 -15.87 0.01
N ILE A 174 19.32 -15.51 0.88
CA ILE A 174 20.03 -16.47 1.73
C ILE A 174 19.07 -17.24 2.63
N ALA A 175 18.12 -16.55 3.27
CA ALA A 175 17.10 -17.22 4.09
C ALA A 175 16.17 -18.12 3.25
N LEU A 176 15.84 -17.72 2.02
CA LEU A 176 15.05 -18.53 1.08
C LEU A 176 15.78 -19.81 0.65
N CYS A 177 17.09 -19.77 0.42
CA CYS A 177 17.87 -20.98 0.09
C CYS A 177 17.76 -22.06 1.16
N GLN A 178 17.66 -21.68 2.43
CA GLN A 178 17.46 -22.64 3.54
C GLN A 178 16.07 -23.27 3.52
N LEU A 179 15.06 -22.52 3.09
CA LEU A 179 13.66 -22.97 3.05
C LEU A 179 13.32 -23.73 1.76
N ARG A 180 13.98 -23.37 0.67
CA ARG A 180 13.73 -23.86 -0.69
C ARG A 180 15.04 -24.20 -1.41
N PRO A 181 15.69 -25.31 -1.05
CA PRO A 181 16.99 -25.68 -1.61
C PRO A 181 16.97 -25.92 -3.13
N GLU A 182 15.79 -26.16 -3.70
CA GLU A 182 15.61 -26.39 -5.14
C GLU A 182 15.37 -25.12 -5.97
N TRP A 183 15.29 -23.94 -5.31
CA TRP A 183 15.14 -22.69 -6.04
C TRP A 183 16.45 -22.16 -6.57
N LYS A 184 16.41 -21.54 -7.76
CA LYS A 184 17.46 -20.71 -8.32
C LYS A 184 17.02 -19.26 -8.20
N LEU A 185 17.78 -18.45 -7.50
CA LEU A 185 17.47 -17.05 -7.25
C LEU A 185 18.35 -16.16 -8.09
N THR A 186 17.73 -15.37 -8.96
CA THR A 186 18.36 -14.24 -9.64
C THR A 186 18.02 -13.00 -8.81
N CYS A 187 19.06 -12.37 -8.27
CA CYS A 187 18.94 -11.29 -7.29
C CYS A 187 19.52 -10.02 -7.92
N ILE A 188 18.67 -9.06 -8.19
CA ILE A 188 19.04 -7.81 -8.86
C ILE A 188 19.01 -6.62 -7.92
N ASP A 189 19.92 -5.70 -8.14
CA ASP A 189 19.94 -4.40 -7.44
C ASP A 189 20.57 -3.33 -8.33
N LEU A 190 20.23 -2.07 -8.12
CA LEU A 190 20.83 -0.93 -8.82
C LEU A 190 22.12 -0.44 -8.15
N SER A 191 22.36 -0.81 -6.89
CA SER A 191 23.56 -0.44 -6.13
C SER A 191 24.65 -1.52 -6.22
N ALA A 192 25.75 -1.19 -6.89
CA ALA A 192 26.95 -2.04 -6.92
C ALA A 192 27.54 -2.28 -5.51
N ASN A 193 27.40 -1.32 -4.61
CA ASN A 193 27.88 -1.44 -3.24
C ASN A 193 27.05 -2.41 -2.40
N MET A 194 25.72 -2.42 -2.57
CA MET A 194 24.83 -3.41 -1.96
C MET A 194 25.19 -4.83 -2.45
N LEU A 195 25.33 -5.01 -3.76
CA LEU A 195 25.69 -6.30 -4.34
C LEU A 195 27.07 -6.79 -3.90
N LYS A 196 28.02 -5.86 -3.69
CA LYS A 196 29.35 -6.20 -3.17
C LYS A 196 29.30 -6.77 -1.75
N VAL A 197 28.50 -6.19 -0.88
CA VAL A 197 28.24 -6.70 0.47
C VAL A 197 27.45 -8.01 0.40
N GLY A 198 26.43 -8.07 -0.47
CA GLY A 198 25.62 -9.27 -0.72
C GLY A 198 26.47 -10.46 -1.16
N ALA A 199 27.47 -10.24 -2.05
CA ALA A 199 28.38 -11.30 -2.49
C ALA A 199 29.17 -11.91 -1.32
N GLN A 200 29.61 -11.09 -0.36
CA GLN A 200 30.29 -11.58 0.83
C GLN A 200 29.33 -12.40 1.72
N ASN A 201 28.07 -11.96 1.84
CA ASN A 201 27.06 -12.66 2.63
C ASN A 201 26.71 -14.02 2.01
N VAL A 202 26.52 -14.08 0.67
CA VAL A 202 26.26 -15.30 -0.09
C VAL A 202 27.43 -16.28 0.04
N GLU A 203 28.67 -15.79 0.02
CA GLU A 203 29.86 -16.61 0.23
C GLU A 203 29.93 -17.20 1.63
N ARG A 204 29.71 -16.37 2.66
CA ARG A 204 29.70 -16.83 4.07
C ARG A 204 28.60 -17.88 4.34
N ALA A 205 27.46 -17.75 3.65
CA ALA A 205 26.32 -18.68 3.78
C ALA A 205 26.49 -19.96 2.93
N ASP A 206 27.51 -20.07 2.08
CA ASP A 206 27.78 -21.19 1.18
C ASP A 206 26.61 -21.53 0.21
N VAL A 207 25.91 -20.51 -0.30
CA VAL A 207 24.76 -20.66 -1.19
C VAL A 207 25.00 -20.12 -2.61
N ARG A 208 26.23 -19.95 -3.03
CA ARG A 208 26.63 -19.46 -4.36
C ARG A 208 26.05 -20.28 -5.53
N SER A 209 25.79 -21.56 -5.31
CA SER A 209 25.22 -22.42 -6.35
C SER A 209 23.75 -22.15 -6.62
N GLN A 210 23.06 -21.41 -5.72
CA GLN A 210 21.63 -21.09 -5.81
C GLN A 210 21.37 -19.62 -6.14
N ILE A 211 22.28 -18.72 -5.82
CA ILE A 211 22.10 -17.25 -5.94
C ILE A 211 23.03 -16.69 -7.04
N SER A 212 22.43 -15.98 -8.00
CA SER A 212 23.13 -15.07 -8.94
C SER A 212 22.84 -13.63 -8.53
N LEU A 213 23.89 -12.82 -8.37
CA LEU A 213 23.79 -11.38 -8.08
C LEU A 213 24.10 -10.59 -9.34
N GLU A 214 23.19 -9.70 -9.75
CA GLU A 214 23.29 -8.98 -11.02
C GLU A 214 22.98 -7.48 -10.83
N LEU A 215 23.83 -6.61 -11.36
CA LEU A 215 23.64 -5.16 -11.36
C LEU A 215 22.67 -4.77 -12.46
N ILE A 216 21.40 -4.66 -12.12
CA ILE A 216 20.32 -4.42 -13.08
C ILE A 216 19.30 -3.46 -12.50
N ASP A 217 18.84 -2.53 -13.33
CA ASP A 217 17.69 -1.69 -13.05
C ASP A 217 16.39 -2.50 -13.18
N ALA A 218 15.65 -2.62 -12.09
CA ALA A 218 14.40 -3.36 -12.05
C ALA A 218 13.30 -2.77 -12.97
N LYS A 219 13.46 -1.55 -13.45
CA LYS A 219 12.56 -0.89 -14.40
C LYS A 219 12.83 -1.30 -15.86
N VAL A 220 13.98 -1.94 -16.15
CA VAL A 220 14.36 -2.40 -17.50
C VAL A 220 15.18 -3.69 -17.39
N MET A 221 14.51 -4.81 -17.25
CA MET A 221 15.15 -6.10 -17.01
C MET A 221 15.54 -6.81 -18.32
N PRO A 222 16.79 -7.32 -18.48
CA PRO A 222 17.25 -7.97 -19.70
C PRO A 222 16.80 -9.44 -19.83
N TYR A 223 15.70 -9.82 -19.19
CA TYR A 223 15.17 -11.17 -19.21
C TYR A 223 14.04 -11.31 -20.24
N PRO A 224 13.86 -12.51 -20.81
CA PRO A 224 12.72 -12.79 -21.69
C PRO A 224 11.38 -12.66 -20.98
N ASP A 225 10.31 -12.47 -21.75
CA ASP A 225 8.94 -12.56 -21.23
C ASP A 225 8.67 -13.95 -20.64
N SER A 226 7.92 -14.01 -19.54
CA SER A 226 7.52 -15.26 -18.90
C SER A 226 8.71 -16.18 -18.50
N TYR A 227 9.77 -15.59 -17.99
CA TYR A 227 11.00 -16.30 -17.65
C TYR A 227 10.97 -16.86 -16.20
N PHE A 228 10.50 -16.07 -15.24
CA PHE A 228 10.51 -16.43 -13.83
C PHE A 228 9.23 -17.13 -13.38
N ASP A 229 9.39 -18.11 -12.48
CA ASP A 229 8.27 -18.80 -11.83
C ASP A 229 7.69 -17.96 -10.67
N MET A 230 8.51 -17.12 -10.07
CA MET A 230 8.12 -16.23 -8.98
C MET A 230 8.93 -14.94 -9.04
N VAL A 231 8.30 -13.83 -8.64
CA VAL A 231 8.97 -12.57 -8.36
C VAL A 231 8.70 -12.17 -6.92
N ILE A 232 9.75 -11.83 -6.21
CA ILE A 232 9.70 -11.25 -4.88
C ILE A 232 10.37 -9.87 -4.87
N SER A 233 9.92 -9.01 -3.98
CA SER A 233 10.56 -7.72 -3.73
C SER A 233 10.20 -7.23 -2.34
N ASN A 234 11.17 -6.67 -1.64
CA ASN A 234 10.97 -6.07 -0.33
C ASN A 234 11.59 -4.68 -0.28
N SER A 235 10.76 -3.68 0.02
CA SER A 235 11.21 -2.30 0.30
C SER A 235 11.99 -1.63 -0.84
N ILE A 236 11.54 -1.79 -2.09
CA ILE A 236 12.09 -1.08 -3.26
C ILE A 236 11.12 -0.05 -3.83
N ILE A 237 9.81 -0.32 -3.73
CA ILE A 237 8.80 0.43 -4.49
C ILE A 237 8.72 1.89 -4.03
N HIS A 238 8.90 2.15 -2.73
CA HIS A 238 8.86 3.52 -2.19
C HIS A 238 10.02 4.40 -2.70
N HIS A 239 11.15 3.82 -3.13
CA HIS A 239 12.26 4.55 -3.76
C HIS A 239 11.96 4.96 -5.20
N LEU A 240 11.02 4.29 -5.89
CA LEU A 240 10.80 4.48 -7.31
C LEU A 240 9.97 5.74 -7.60
N PRO A 241 10.45 6.64 -8.48
CA PRO A 241 9.65 7.79 -8.94
C PRO A 241 8.38 7.35 -9.69
N ASP A 242 8.49 6.33 -10.55
CA ASP A 242 7.40 5.68 -11.28
C ASP A 242 7.39 4.18 -11.04
N PRO A 243 6.67 3.68 -10.03
CA PRO A 243 6.59 2.25 -9.73
C PRO A 243 5.84 1.45 -10.79
N VAL A 244 4.99 2.08 -11.61
CA VAL A 244 4.21 1.38 -12.64
C VAL A 244 5.13 0.71 -13.65
N THR A 245 6.22 1.38 -14.04
CA THR A 245 7.22 0.81 -14.95
C THR A 245 7.85 -0.48 -14.37
N PHE A 246 8.20 -0.50 -13.10
CA PHE A 246 8.69 -1.69 -12.40
C PHE A 246 7.65 -2.81 -12.38
N LEU A 247 6.40 -2.50 -12.02
CA LEU A 247 5.32 -3.48 -11.96
C LEU A 247 4.98 -4.05 -13.36
N GLN A 248 5.11 -3.26 -14.43
CA GLN A 248 4.98 -3.73 -15.81
C GLN A 248 6.10 -4.71 -16.19
N GLU A 249 7.34 -4.43 -15.76
CA GLU A 249 8.46 -5.36 -15.98
C GLU A 249 8.26 -6.65 -15.16
N VAL A 250 7.82 -6.56 -13.91
CA VAL A 250 7.42 -7.75 -13.13
C VAL A 250 6.39 -8.58 -13.87
N ARG A 251 5.33 -7.96 -14.42
CA ARG A 251 4.32 -8.64 -15.23
C ARG A 251 4.92 -9.30 -16.46
N ARG A 252 5.84 -8.63 -17.16
CA ARG A 252 6.45 -9.11 -18.39
C ARG A 252 7.34 -10.35 -18.17
N VAL A 253 8.23 -10.27 -17.16
CA VAL A 253 9.20 -11.35 -16.90
C VAL A 253 8.60 -12.53 -16.16
N LEU A 254 7.47 -12.36 -15.50
CA LEU A 254 6.80 -13.41 -14.74
C LEU A 254 5.95 -14.29 -15.65
N LYS A 255 6.01 -15.60 -15.44
CA LYS A 255 5.10 -16.55 -16.11
C LYS A 255 3.64 -16.23 -15.79
N PRO A 256 2.68 -16.53 -16.70
CA PRO A 256 1.26 -16.19 -16.47
C PRO A 256 0.69 -16.72 -15.15
N ASN A 257 1.16 -17.87 -14.70
CA ASN A 257 0.74 -18.51 -13.44
C ASN A 257 1.76 -18.31 -12.31
N GLY A 258 2.77 -17.47 -12.52
CA GLY A 258 3.86 -17.24 -11.60
C GLY A 258 3.40 -16.63 -10.27
N ALA A 259 4.09 -16.98 -9.20
CA ALA A 259 3.84 -16.41 -7.88
C ALA A 259 4.39 -14.99 -7.76
N ILE A 260 3.78 -14.20 -6.92
CA ILE A 260 4.24 -12.84 -6.57
C ILE A 260 4.23 -12.69 -5.06
N PHE A 261 5.27 -12.07 -4.52
CA PHE A 261 5.28 -11.59 -3.14
C PHE A 261 6.03 -10.26 -3.06
N LEU A 262 5.27 -9.17 -3.05
CA LEU A 262 5.79 -7.81 -2.90
C LEU A 262 5.37 -7.30 -1.53
N ARG A 263 6.32 -6.75 -0.78
CA ARG A 263 6.07 -6.05 0.48
C ARG A 263 6.85 -4.76 0.50
N ASP A 264 6.19 -3.70 0.95
CA ASP A 264 6.83 -2.41 1.08
C ASP A 264 6.20 -1.61 2.23
N LEU A 265 6.81 -0.48 2.56
CA LEU A 265 6.31 0.42 3.57
C LEU A 265 4.94 0.98 3.19
N LEU A 266 4.11 1.18 4.19
CA LEU A 266 2.82 1.83 4.10
C LEU A 266 2.97 3.28 4.59
N ARG A 267 2.59 4.26 3.77
CA ARG A 267 2.64 5.66 4.18
C ARG A 267 1.63 5.92 5.31
N PRO A 268 2.09 6.40 6.46
CA PRO A 268 1.21 6.80 7.56
C PRO A 268 0.28 7.94 7.14
N GLU A 269 -0.92 7.98 7.71
CA GLU A 269 -1.91 9.03 7.38
C GLU A 269 -1.43 10.42 7.80
N THR A 270 -0.74 10.54 8.93
CA THR A 270 -0.30 11.82 9.49
C THR A 270 1.15 11.79 9.94
N ARG A 271 1.72 12.98 10.14
CA ARG A 271 3.08 13.10 10.67
C ARG A 271 3.20 12.56 12.09
N GLU A 272 2.17 12.72 12.92
CA GLU A 272 2.15 12.21 14.28
C GLU A 272 2.26 10.68 14.29
N ILE A 273 1.49 9.98 13.42
CA ILE A 273 1.58 8.52 13.29
C ILE A 273 2.98 8.11 12.80
N ARG A 274 3.55 8.85 11.84
CA ARG A 274 4.91 8.59 11.37
C ARG A 274 5.93 8.71 12.51
N ASP A 275 5.85 9.79 13.27
CA ASP A 275 6.79 10.08 14.36
C ASP A 275 6.67 9.02 15.48
N ASP A 276 5.45 8.56 15.79
CA ASP A 276 5.20 7.44 16.70
C ASP A 276 5.83 6.12 16.19
N LEU A 277 5.72 5.84 14.88
CA LEU A 277 6.36 4.66 14.27
C LEU A 277 7.89 4.76 14.30
N VAL A 278 8.44 5.93 14.01
CA VAL A 278 9.89 6.18 14.09
C VAL A 278 10.39 5.93 15.51
N GLU A 279 9.75 6.49 16.52
CA GLU A 279 10.11 6.25 17.92
C GLU A 279 10.00 4.76 18.29
N MET A 280 8.91 4.10 17.89
CA MET A 280 8.64 2.70 18.23
C MET A 280 9.68 1.73 17.64
N TYR A 281 10.11 1.96 16.39
CA TYR A 281 10.93 1.00 15.64
C TYR A 281 12.42 1.38 15.55
N THR A 282 12.73 2.64 15.80
CA THR A 282 14.12 3.15 15.69
C THR A 282 14.55 3.99 16.90
N GLY A 283 13.78 3.99 18.00
CA GLY A 283 14.06 4.79 19.20
C GLY A 283 15.44 4.53 19.79
N ASP A 284 15.97 3.30 19.67
CA ASP A 284 17.30 2.90 20.09
C ASP A 284 18.39 3.15 19.03
N CYS A 285 18.03 3.62 17.83
CA CYS A 285 18.95 3.90 16.73
C CYS A 285 19.52 5.32 16.81
N ASN A 286 20.56 5.59 16.02
CA ASN A 286 21.10 6.94 15.93
C ASN A 286 20.18 7.87 15.13
N ALA A 287 20.37 9.20 15.27
CA ALA A 287 19.50 10.19 14.64
C ALA A 287 19.47 10.09 13.09
N HIS A 288 20.55 9.64 12.46
CA HIS A 288 20.62 9.43 11.02
C HIS A 288 19.72 8.26 10.58
N GLN A 289 19.76 7.14 11.28
CA GLN A 289 18.92 5.96 11.02
C GLN A 289 17.43 6.26 11.25
N GLN A 290 17.12 7.05 12.32
CA GLN A 290 15.75 7.52 12.56
C GLN A 290 15.24 8.39 11.40
N GLN A 291 16.09 9.30 10.89
CA GLN A 291 15.74 10.16 9.76
C GLN A 291 15.52 9.34 8.48
N LEU A 292 16.40 8.39 8.16
CA LEU A 292 16.22 7.50 7.01
C LEU A 292 14.88 6.74 7.06
N PHE A 293 14.54 6.18 8.22
CA PHE A 293 13.24 5.49 8.35
C PHE A 293 12.05 6.44 8.25
N SER A 294 12.14 7.65 8.79
CA SER A 294 11.15 8.71 8.64
C SER A 294 10.93 9.09 7.17
N ASP A 295 12.03 9.25 6.41
CA ASP A 295 11.98 9.62 4.99
C ASP A 295 11.39 8.48 4.15
N SER A 296 11.76 7.23 4.42
CA SER A 296 11.20 6.05 3.76
C SER A 296 9.69 5.90 4.02
N LEU A 297 9.23 6.13 5.27
CA LEU A 297 7.79 6.17 5.57
C LEU A 297 7.07 7.29 4.82
N GLN A 298 7.73 8.43 4.61
CA GLN A 298 7.15 9.54 3.84
C GLN A 298 7.18 9.29 2.33
N ALA A 299 8.16 8.55 1.82
CA ALA A 299 8.26 8.14 0.43
C ALA A 299 7.31 6.97 0.06
N ALA A 300 6.82 6.25 1.06
CA ALA A 300 5.94 5.09 0.91
C ALA A 300 4.59 5.44 0.24
N PHE A 301 3.88 4.42 -0.19
CA PHE A 301 2.56 4.54 -0.81
C PHE A 301 1.45 4.14 0.15
N THR A 302 0.26 4.72 -0.01
CA THR A 302 -0.95 4.25 0.64
C THR A 302 -1.49 2.99 -0.05
N LEU A 303 -2.36 2.23 0.61
CA LEU A 303 -2.92 1.01 0.03
C LEU A 303 -3.71 1.30 -1.26
N ASP A 304 -4.48 2.38 -1.30
CA ASP A 304 -5.26 2.77 -2.49
C ASP A 304 -4.36 3.15 -3.68
N GLU A 305 -3.22 3.80 -3.41
CA GLU A 305 -2.21 4.10 -4.43
C GLU A 305 -1.58 2.80 -4.98
N VAL A 306 -1.28 1.83 -4.10
CA VAL A 306 -0.76 0.51 -4.49
C VAL A 306 -1.77 -0.24 -5.36
N GLU A 307 -3.05 -0.29 -4.98
CA GLU A 307 -4.11 -0.91 -5.76
C GLU A 307 -4.21 -0.28 -7.17
N THR A 308 -4.14 1.05 -7.24
CA THR A 308 -4.17 1.80 -8.50
C THR A 308 -2.96 1.49 -9.40
N MET A 309 -1.76 1.43 -8.82
CA MET A 309 -0.52 1.11 -9.56
C MET A 309 -0.54 -0.33 -10.09
N VAL A 310 -0.97 -1.29 -9.29
CA VAL A 310 -1.10 -2.70 -9.67
C VAL A 310 -2.12 -2.87 -10.80
N GLU A 311 -3.28 -2.21 -10.72
CA GLU A 311 -4.29 -2.22 -11.77
C GLU A 311 -3.76 -1.58 -13.06
N THR A 312 -3.08 -0.44 -12.97
CA THR A 312 -2.47 0.26 -14.12
C THR A 312 -1.40 -0.58 -14.80
N ALA A 313 -0.58 -1.31 -14.03
CA ALA A 313 0.42 -2.22 -14.56
C ALA A 313 -0.19 -3.49 -15.19
N GLY A 314 -1.46 -3.76 -14.97
CA GLY A 314 -2.18 -4.94 -15.46
C GLY A 314 -1.75 -6.24 -14.76
N LEU A 315 -1.32 -6.14 -13.51
CA LEU A 315 -1.08 -7.31 -12.65
C LEU A 315 -2.42 -7.78 -12.07
N GLU A 316 -2.83 -8.98 -12.45
CA GLU A 316 -4.13 -9.53 -12.08
C GLU A 316 -4.03 -10.55 -10.93
N ARG A 317 -5.17 -10.77 -10.24
CA ARG A 317 -5.34 -11.79 -9.20
C ARG A 317 -4.39 -11.62 -8.01
N LEU A 318 -3.98 -10.40 -7.70
CA LEU A 318 -3.23 -10.09 -6.50
C LEU A 318 -4.17 -9.85 -5.31
N ARG A 319 -3.82 -10.41 -4.18
CA ARG A 319 -4.37 -10.02 -2.89
C ARG A 319 -3.50 -8.92 -2.31
N ILE A 320 -4.06 -7.73 -2.12
CA ILE A 320 -3.37 -6.56 -1.58
C ILE A 320 -3.97 -6.23 -0.21
N TYR A 321 -3.13 -6.03 0.80
CA TYR A 321 -3.58 -5.78 2.16
C TYR A 321 -2.49 -5.15 3.03
N GLU A 322 -2.92 -4.47 4.10
CA GLU A 322 -2.02 -4.04 5.17
C GLU A 322 -1.54 -5.27 5.96
N SER A 323 -0.27 -5.54 5.91
CA SER A 323 0.34 -6.71 6.55
C SER A 323 0.91 -6.42 7.94
N SER A 324 1.10 -5.15 8.27
CA SER A 324 1.42 -4.63 9.60
C SER A 324 1.05 -3.15 9.68
N ASP A 325 1.32 -2.52 10.81
CA ASP A 325 1.11 -1.09 11.06
C ASP A 325 1.94 -0.15 10.15
N ARG A 326 2.90 -0.69 9.42
CA ARG A 326 3.82 0.06 8.56
C ARG A 326 4.15 -0.63 7.23
N HIS A 327 3.48 -1.75 6.90
CA HIS A 327 3.73 -2.44 5.63
C HIS A 327 2.43 -2.83 4.94
N TRP A 328 2.43 -2.74 3.63
CA TRP A 328 1.49 -3.43 2.77
C TRP A 328 2.13 -4.66 2.12
N THR A 329 1.30 -5.58 1.67
CA THR A 329 1.72 -6.77 0.93
C THR A 329 0.79 -6.99 -0.26
N ALA A 330 1.38 -7.31 -1.41
CA ALA A 330 0.67 -7.79 -2.59
C ALA A 330 1.17 -9.20 -2.93
N GLU A 331 0.27 -10.19 -2.94
CA GLU A 331 0.64 -11.59 -3.10
C GLU A 331 -0.25 -12.33 -4.10
N ARG A 332 0.35 -13.29 -4.78
CA ARG A 332 -0.30 -14.26 -5.65
C ARG A 332 0.37 -15.62 -5.52
N VAL A 333 -0.40 -16.66 -5.25
CA VAL A 333 0.10 -18.04 -5.13
C VAL A 333 0.43 -18.59 -6.52
N TRP A 334 1.49 -19.38 -6.63
CA TRP A 334 1.78 -20.21 -7.80
C TRP A 334 0.57 -21.10 -8.14
N CYS A 335 0.23 -21.17 -9.42
CA CYS A 335 -0.83 -22.04 -9.90
C CYS A 335 -0.25 -22.98 -10.98
N GLU A 336 -0.25 -24.28 -10.73
CA GLU A 336 0.12 -25.23 -11.78
C GLU A 336 -0.89 -25.12 -12.93
N THR A 337 -0.38 -24.98 -14.16
CA THR A 337 -1.21 -25.09 -15.36
C THR A 337 -1.66 -26.55 -15.47
N LEU A 338 -2.97 -26.77 -15.42
CA LEU A 338 -3.58 -28.06 -15.77
C LEU A 338 -3.31 -28.43 -17.22
#